data_e329a24d9fa9bb4d4457a785948a0f85
#
_entry.id   e329a24d9fa9bb4d4457a785948a0f85
#
_cell.length_a   1.000
_cell.length_b   1.000
_cell.length_c   1.000
_cell.angle_alpha   90.00
_cell.angle_beta   90.00
_cell.angle_gamma   90.00
#
_symmetry.space_group_name_H-M   'P 1'
#
loop_
_entity.id
_entity.type
_entity.pdbx_description
1 polymer ?
#
loop_
_entity_poly.entity_id
_entity_poly.type
_entity_poly.pdbx_seq_one_letter_code
_entity_poly.pdbx_strand_id
1 'polypeptide(L)'
;KFNLVVLFLLSLTSVSPKSTDYARHLELSLLFYECQRSGPLPKDHRIYWRHDSMVDAGADVGIDLTGGYYDAGDNIKFNFPQAATLTLLAWSGIEFEEGYKKSGQWKYILQAVKWGTDYFIKCHSAKDTLYVQVGSGDLDHGAWIPPEYMNYAYPSFKIDSANPGSEVAAETASSLAAASILFKEEDSAYSASLLKHAIEIYDLADKYRG
;
A
#
# COMPACT_ATOMS: atom_id res chain seq x y z
N LYS A 1 49.96 -13.69 -59.76
CA LYS A 1 49.35 -14.06 -58.48
C LYS A 1 48.62 -12.86 -57.92
N PHE A 2 47.28 -12.82 -58.07
CA PHE A 2 46.46 -11.80 -57.51
C PHE A 2 46.00 -12.20 -56.08
N ASN A 3 46.41 -11.47 -55.07
CA ASN A 3 45.89 -11.61 -53.70
C ASN A 3 44.61 -10.88 -53.60
N LEU A 4 43.50 -11.62 -53.48
CA LEU A 4 42.19 -11.08 -53.19
C LEU A 4 42.09 -10.87 -51.65
N VAL A 5 42.22 -9.62 -51.21
CA VAL A 5 41.96 -9.25 -49.82
C VAL A 5 40.46 -9.06 -49.66
N VAL A 6 39.80 -10.01 -49.05
CA VAL A 6 38.38 -9.89 -48.68
C VAL A 6 38.30 -9.02 -47.42
N LEU A 7 37.95 -7.78 -47.57
CA LEU A 7 37.57 -6.90 -46.46
C LEU A 7 36.20 -7.37 -45.93
N PHE A 8 36.18 -8.04 -44.79
CA PHE A 8 34.96 -8.25 -44.02
C PHE A 8 34.64 -6.95 -43.31
N LEU A 9 33.72 -6.14 -43.88
CA LEU A 9 33.08 -5.05 -43.20
C LEU A 9 32.09 -5.65 -42.17
N LEU A 10 32.57 -5.82 -40.94
CA LEU A 10 31.70 -6.01 -39.79
C LEU A 10 30.91 -4.73 -39.60
N SER A 11 29.67 -4.69 -40.12
CA SER A 11 28.68 -3.70 -39.74
C SER A 11 28.33 -3.96 -38.27
N LEU A 12 29.02 -3.28 -37.37
CA LEU A 12 28.58 -3.13 -35.98
C LEU A 12 27.28 -2.34 -36.03
N THR A 13 26.16 -3.05 -36.17
CA THR A 13 24.88 -2.48 -35.80
C THR A 13 24.97 -2.20 -34.32
N SER A 14 25.25 -0.96 -33.95
CA SER A 14 25.11 -0.49 -32.59
C SER A 14 23.63 -0.64 -32.23
N VAL A 15 23.31 -1.73 -31.52
CA VAL A 15 22.02 -1.84 -30.84
C VAL A 15 22.07 -0.77 -29.75
N SER A 16 21.56 0.41 -30.06
CA SER A 16 21.32 1.45 -29.06
C SER A 16 20.41 0.81 -28.00
N PRO A 17 20.81 0.75 -26.72
CA PRO A 17 19.93 0.25 -25.71
C PRO A 17 18.64 1.07 -25.78
N LYS A 18 17.49 0.39 -25.95
CA LYS A 18 16.20 1.06 -25.89
C LYS A 18 16.18 1.88 -24.60
N SER A 19 15.99 3.19 -24.70
CA SER A 19 15.87 4.03 -23.51
C SER A 19 14.75 3.44 -22.63
N THR A 20 15.05 3.19 -21.37
CA THR A 20 14.07 2.68 -20.41
C THR A 20 12.98 3.74 -20.22
N ASP A 21 11.74 3.36 -20.44
CA ASP A 21 10.59 4.22 -20.19
C ASP A 21 10.24 4.18 -18.69
N TYR A 22 10.95 4.97 -17.90
CA TYR A 22 10.74 5.04 -16.45
C TYR A 22 9.34 5.54 -16.07
N ALA A 23 8.72 6.41 -16.88
CA ALA A 23 7.35 6.88 -16.63
C ALA A 23 6.37 5.72 -16.71
N ARG A 24 6.52 4.85 -17.73
CA ARG A 24 5.70 3.64 -17.85
C ARG A 24 5.94 2.65 -16.72
N HIS A 25 7.19 2.47 -16.29
CA HIS A 25 7.48 1.59 -15.16
C HIS A 25 6.89 2.09 -13.86
N LEU A 26 6.93 3.41 -13.62
CA LEU A 26 6.29 4.02 -12.45
C LEU A 26 4.77 3.83 -12.48
N GLU A 27 4.14 4.03 -13.63
CA GLU A 27 2.71 3.74 -13.81
C GLU A 27 2.38 2.28 -13.48
N LEU A 28 3.12 1.32 -14.02
CA LEU A 28 2.91 -0.11 -13.76
C LEU A 28 3.09 -0.46 -12.29
N SER A 29 4.06 0.17 -11.61
CA SER A 29 4.28 -0.02 -10.17
C SER A 29 3.07 0.44 -9.35
N LEU A 30 2.45 1.57 -9.70
CA LEU A 30 1.25 2.04 -9.00
C LEU A 30 0.02 1.20 -9.34
N LEU A 31 -0.11 0.73 -10.59
CA LEU A 31 -1.17 -0.22 -10.96
C LEU A 31 -1.09 -1.53 -10.17
N PHE A 32 0.13 -1.99 -9.84
CA PHE A 32 0.32 -3.15 -8.97
C PHE A 32 -0.36 -2.96 -7.61
N TYR A 33 -0.18 -1.80 -6.96
CA TYR A 33 -0.87 -1.51 -5.70
C TYR A 33 -2.39 -1.43 -5.86
N GLU A 34 -2.88 -0.90 -6.97
CA GLU A 34 -4.32 -0.91 -7.23
C GLU A 34 -4.89 -2.33 -7.36
N CYS A 35 -4.11 -3.28 -7.87
CA CYS A 35 -4.53 -4.70 -7.91
C CYS A 35 -4.71 -5.30 -6.52
N GLN A 36 -4.03 -4.80 -5.50
CA GLN A 36 -4.04 -5.34 -4.14
C GLN A 36 -5.11 -4.69 -3.23
N ARG A 37 -5.90 -3.75 -3.73
CA ARG A 37 -6.92 -3.08 -2.93
C ARG A 37 -7.97 -4.05 -2.42
N SER A 38 -8.35 -3.91 -1.14
CA SER A 38 -9.45 -4.57 -0.46
C SER A 38 -10.61 -3.58 -0.25
N GLY A 39 -11.81 -4.06 -0.06
CA GLY A 39 -13.00 -3.24 0.22
C GLY A 39 -13.80 -2.86 -1.03
N PRO A 40 -14.78 -1.95 -0.88
CA PRO A 40 -15.49 -1.35 -2.00
C PRO A 40 -14.54 -0.49 -2.83
N LEU A 41 -14.35 -0.83 -4.10
CA LEU A 41 -13.40 -0.13 -4.98
C LEU A 41 -13.96 1.22 -5.45
N PRO A 42 -13.11 2.25 -5.65
CA PRO A 42 -13.56 3.54 -6.16
C PRO A 42 -14.01 3.43 -7.62
N LYS A 43 -14.93 4.29 -8.05
CA LYS A 43 -15.49 4.27 -9.42
C LYS A 43 -14.44 4.52 -10.50
N ASP A 44 -13.34 5.21 -10.18
CA ASP A 44 -12.22 5.50 -11.08
C ASP A 44 -11.07 4.48 -10.95
N HIS A 45 -11.34 3.31 -10.35
CA HIS A 45 -10.39 2.21 -10.27
C HIS A 45 -9.96 1.75 -11.66
N ARG A 46 -8.64 1.63 -11.89
CA ARG A 46 -8.08 1.39 -13.23
C ARG A 46 -7.97 -0.08 -13.63
N ILE A 47 -8.14 -1.00 -12.66
CA ILE A 47 -7.99 -2.45 -12.89
C ILE A 47 -9.36 -3.07 -13.16
N TYR A 48 -9.74 -3.20 -14.41
CA TYR A 48 -11.08 -3.58 -14.88
C TYR A 48 -11.54 -4.97 -14.44
N TRP A 49 -10.60 -5.86 -14.11
CA TRP A 49 -10.92 -7.25 -13.68
C TRP A 49 -11.01 -7.42 -12.15
N ARG A 50 -10.64 -6.37 -11.36
CA ARG A 50 -10.86 -6.37 -9.93
C ARG A 50 -12.22 -5.80 -9.60
N HIS A 51 -12.89 -6.42 -8.60
CA HIS A 51 -14.17 -6.01 -8.07
C HIS A 51 -14.11 -5.84 -6.56
N ASP A 52 -15.21 -5.41 -5.95
CA ASP A 52 -15.33 -5.26 -4.51
C ASP A 52 -15.08 -6.59 -3.79
N SER A 53 -14.40 -6.53 -2.65
CA SER A 53 -14.08 -7.70 -1.82
C SER A 53 -13.98 -7.29 -0.35
N MET A 54 -14.18 -8.20 0.60
CA MET A 54 -14.19 -7.90 2.05
C MET A 54 -15.04 -6.65 2.40
N VAL A 55 -16.20 -6.52 1.80
CA VAL A 55 -17.05 -5.32 1.92
C VAL A 55 -17.68 -5.14 3.31
N ASP A 56 -17.66 -6.16 4.13
CA ASP A 56 -18.12 -6.20 5.51
C ASP A 56 -16.98 -6.50 6.51
N ALA A 57 -15.72 -6.24 6.11
CA ALA A 57 -14.56 -6.41 7.00
C ALA A 57 -14.74 -5.63 8.31
N GLY A 58 -14.54 -6.33 9.44
CA GLY A 58 -14.74 -5.79 10.79
C GLY A 58 -16.16 -5.97 11.34
N ALA A 59 -17.10 -6.59 10.60
CA ALA A 59 -18.44 -6.90 11.10
C ALA A 59 -18.41 -7.82 12.33
N ASP A 60 -17.43 -8.69 12.43
CA ASP A 60 -17.19 -9.60 13.56
C ASP A 60 -16.91 -8.84 14.88
N VAL A 61 -16.42 -7.62 14.79
CA VAL A 61 -16.08 -6.75 15.93
C VAL A 61 -16.89 -5.46 15.96
N GLY A 62 -17.84 -5.28 15.04
CA GLY A 62 -18.74 -4.12 14.97
C GLY A 62 -18.07 -2.81 14.55
N ILE A 63 -16.98 -2.88 13.77
CA ILE A 63 -16.20 -1.73 13.30
C ILE A 63 -16.02 -1.84 11.79
N ASP A 64 -16.03 -0.71 11.08
CA ASP A 64 -15.67 -0.67 9.66
C ASP A 64 -14.15 -0.82 9.49
N LEU A 65 -13.72 -1.99 9.01
CA LEU A 65 -12.33 -2.28 8.64
C LEU A 65 -12.20 -2.53 7.13
N THR A 66 -13.09 -1.97 6.32
CA THR A 66 -13.00 -2.03 4.86
C THR A 66 -11.88 -1.14 4.33
N GLY A 67 -11.36 -1.45 3.14
CA GLY A 67 -10.22 -0.74 2.55
C GLY A 67 -8.89 -1.39 2.86
N GLY A 68 -7.80 -0.67 2.64
CA GLY A 68 -6.44 -1.19 2.76
C GLY A 68 -6.05 -2.12 1.62
N TYR A 69 -4.96 -2.84 1.83
CA TYR A 69 -4.36 -3.71 0.82
C TYR A 69 -4.22 -5.13 1.34
N TYR A 70 -4.41 -6.12 0.47
CA TYR A 70 -3.96 -7.48 0.72
C TYR A 70 -2.44 -7.54 0.72
N ASP A 71 -1.87 -8.45 1.52
CA ASP A 71 -0.42 -8.50 1.74
C ASP A 71 0.35 -8.99 0.50
N ALA A 72 -0.01 -10.15 0.00
CA ALA A 72 0.70 -10.79 -1.10
C ALA A 72 -0.26 -11.55 -2.04
N GLY A 73 -0.10 -12.88 -2.17
CA GLY A 73 -1.00 -13.75 -2.91
C GLY A 73 -2.20 -14.24 -2.10
N ASP A 74 -2.23 -13.93 -0.82
CA ASP A 74 -3.32 -14.21 0.10
C ASP A 74 -4.32 -13.03 0.18
N ASN A 75 -5.50 -13.31 0.73
CA ASN A 75 -6.54 -12.31 0.94
C ASN A 75 -6.58 -11.87 2.42
N ILE A 76 -5.41 -11.60 2.98
CA ILE A 76 -5.24 -11.16 4.36
C ILE A 76 -4.66 -9.75 4.37
N LYS A 77 -5.11 -8.92 5.31
CA LYS A 77 -4.55 -7.59 5.54
C LYS A 77 -3.69 -7.62 6.80
N PHE A 78 -2.39 -7.37 6.64
CA PHE A 78 -1.43 -7.24 7.74
C PHE A 78 -0.94 -5.81 7.82
N ASN A 79 -1.16 -5.14 8.96
CA ASN A 79 -0.80 -3.73 9.09
C ASN A 79 0.71 -3.51 9.07
N PHE A 80 1.52 -4.40 9.62
CA PHE A 80 2.97 -4.19 9.71
C PHE A 80 3.63 -4.05 8.34
N PRO A 81 3.54 -5.01 7.40
CA PRO A 81 4.11 -4.86 6.06
C PRO A 81 3.41 -3.77 5.24
N GLN A 82 2.09 -3.60 5.41
CA GLN A 82 1.37 -2.52 4.72
C GLN A 82 1.85 -1.14 5.18
N ALA A 83 2.12 -0.95 6.49
CA ALA A 83 2.61 0.31 7.03
C ALA A 83 4.03 0.63 6.54
N ALA A 84 4.94 -0.35 6.56
CA ALA A 84 6.28 -0.19 5.99
C ALA A 84 6.22 0.23 4.51
N THR A 85 5.37 -0.43 3.73
CA THR A 85 5.14 -0.10 2.32
C THR A 85 4.60 1.32 2.15
N LEU A 86 3.61 1.73 2.94
CA LEU A 86 3.02 3.07 2.85
C LEU A 86 4.00 4.17 3.29
N THR A 87 4.86 3.88 4.27
CA THR A 87 5.96 4.77 4.65
C THR A 87 6.88 5.03 3.44
N LEU A 88 7.32 3.97 2.75
CA LEU A 88 8.18 4.09 1.57
C LEU A 88 7.47 4.78 0.39
N LEU A 89 6.20 4.49 0.15
CA LEU A 89 5.41 5.15 -0.89
C LEU A 89 5.27 6.65 -0.61
N ALA A 90 4.95 7.03 0.64
CA ALA A 90 4.85 8.43 1.03
C ALA A 90 6.20 9.15 0.88
N TRP A 91 7.29 8.55 1.33
CA TRP A 91 8.63 9.11 1.14
C TRP A 91 8.99 9.26 -0.34
N SER A 92 8.66 8.28 -1.17
CA SER A 92 8.91 8.39 -2.61
C SER A 92 8.14 9.56 -3.23
N GLY A 93 6.90 9.81 -2.78
CA GLY A 93 6.11 10.97 -3.20
C GLY A 93 6.75 12.29 -2.77
N ILE A 94 7.27 12.36 -1.54
CA ILE A 94 7.94 13.55 -1.00
C ILE A 94 9.25 13.83 -1.75
N GLU A 95 10.11 12.83 -1.88
CA GLU A 95 11.46 13.00 -2.45
C GLU A 95 11.45 13.16 -3.97
N PHE A 96 10.48 12.54 -4.66
CA PHE A 96 10.43 12.50 -6.14
C PHE A 96 9.17 13.14 -6.72
N GLU A 97 8.60 14.14 -6.03
CA GLU A 97 7.37 14.85 -6.44
C GLU A 97 7.39 15.28 -7.90
N GLU A 98 8.48 15.94 -8.34
CA GLU A 98 8.62 16.36 -9.73
C GLU A 98 8.62 15.19 -10.73
N GLY A 99 9.21 14.07 -10.36
CA GLY A 99 9.20 12.85 -11.18
C GLY A 99 7.80 12.30 -11.36
N TYR A 100 7.02 12.24 -10.27
CA TYR A 100 5.61 11.85 -10.30
C TYR A 100 4.76 12.82 -11.13
N LYS A 101 4.98 14.12 -10.99
CA LYS A 101 4.27 15.15 -11.77
C LYS A 101 4.60 15.07 -13.25
N LYS A 102 5.88 14.98 -13.61
CA LYS A 102 6.35 14.87 -15.01
C LYS A 102 5.88 13.59 -15.70
N SER A 103 5.75 12.49 -14.98
CA SER A 103 5.22 11.23 -15.50
C SER A 103 3.69 11.13 -15.50
N GLY A 104 2.98 12.14 -14.98
CA GLY A 104 1.52 12.12 -14.84
C GLY A 104 1.02 11.17 -13.74
N GLN A 105 1.90 10.74 -12.82
CA GLN A 105 1.57 9.76 -11.78
C GLN A 105 1.30 10.39 -10.40
N TRP A 106 1.35 11.72 -10.26
CA TRP A 106 1.16 12.40 -8.98
C TRP A 106 -0.18 12.07 -8.31
N LYS A 107 -1.28 12.18 -9.04
CA LYS A 107 -2.60 11.81 -8.54
C LYS A 107 -2.64 10.37 -8.01
N TYR A 108 -1.96 9.46 -8.68
CA TYR A 108 -2.04 8.04 -8.36
C TYR A 108 -1.21 7.64 -7.15
N ILE A 109 -0.05 8.27 -6.92
CA ILE A 109 0.70 8.05 -5.67
C ILE A 109 -0.09 8.60 -4.47
N LEU A 110 -0.71 9.77 -4.58
CA LEU A 110 -1.58 10.30 -3.54
C LEU A 110 -2.76 9.36 -3.25
N GLN A 111 -3.44 8.86 -4.28
CA GLN A 111 -4.52 7.89 -4.13
C GLN A 111 -4.05 6.57 -3.50
N ALA A 112 -2.87 6.07 -3.86
CA ALA A 112 -2.32 4.84 -3.30
C ALA A 112 -2.02 5.00 -1.81
N VAL A 113 -1.35 6.08 -1.41
CA VAL A 113 -1.08 6.36 0.00
C VAL A 113 -2.38 6.58 0.78
N LYS A 114 -3.31 7.38 0.23
CA LYS A 114 -4.60 7.67 0.88
C LYS A 114 -5.42 6.40 1.12
N TRP A 115 -5.45 5.47 0.16
CA TRP A 115 -6.20 4.22 0.30
C TRP A 115 -5.77 3.40 1.53
N GLY A 116 -4.47 3.29 1.76
CA GLY A 116 -3.95 2.57 2.92
C GLY A 116 -4.09 3.36 4.22
N THR A 117 -3.87 4.68 4.19
CA THR A 117 -3.95 5.51 5.40
C THR A 117 -5.40 5.72 5.87
N ASP A 118 -6.38 5.80 4.97
CA ASP A 118 -7.81 5.78 5.33
C ASP A 118 -8.19 4.48 6.07
N TYR A 119 -7.63 3.35 5.64
CA TYR A 119 -7.79 2.08 6.34
C TYR A 119 -7.16 2.11 7.75
N PHE A 120 -5.96 2.64 7.90
CA PHE A 120 -5.31 2.75 9.21
C PHE A 120 -6.06 3.67 10.18
N ILE A 121 -6.68 4.74 9.69
CA ILE A 121 -7.55 5.59 10.50
C ILE A 121 -8.74 4.76 11.05
N LYS A 122 -9.35 3.90 10.24
CA LYS A 122 -10.41 2.99 10.68
C LYS A 122 -9.91 1.94 11.69
N CYS A 123 -8.69 1.42 11.46
CA CYS A 123 -8.05 0.48 12.38
C CYS A 123 -7.79 1.09 13.77
N HIS A 124 -7.50 2.38 13.86
CA HIS A 124 -7.32 3.10 15.11
C HIS A 124 -8.70 3.49 15.70
N SER A 125 -9.39 2.50 16.23
CA SER A 125 -10.78 2.62 16.68
C SER A 125 -10.95 3.32 18.03
N ALA A 126 -9.88 3.40 18.84
CA ALA A 126 -9.84 4.13 20.11
C ALA A 126 -8.37 4.44 20.46
N LYS A 127 -8.15 5.41 21.34
CA LYS A 127 -6.82 5.93 21.72
C LYS A 127 -5.76 4.85 21.99
N ASP A 128 -6.12 3.78 22.69
CA ASP A 128 -5.22 2.69 23.07
C ASP A 128 -5.64 1.36 22.39
N THR A 129 -6.18 1.43 21.16
CA THR A 129 -6.64 0.25 20.42
C THR A 129 -6.38 0.39 18.92
N LEU A 130 -5.63 -0.55 18.37
CA LEU A 130 -5.33 -0.61 16.93
C LEU A 130 -5.65 -2.02 16.41
N TYR A 131 -6.53 -2.13 15.40
CA TYR A 131 -6.67 -3.38 14.65
C TYR A 131 -5.48 -3.54 13.74
N VAL A 132 -4.88 -4.74 13.73
CA VAL A 132 -3.58 -4.97 13.09
C VAL A 132 -3.61 -6.06 12.02
N GLN A 133 -4.68 -6.85 11.99
CA GLN A 133 -4.88 -7.88 10.99
C GLN A 133 -6.36 -8.13 10.73
N VAL A 134 -6.73 -8.37 9.47
CA VAL A 134 -8.03 -8.88 9.06
C VAL A 134 -7.81 -10.06 8.15
N GLY A 135 -8.37 -11.21 8.53
CA GLY A 135 -8.20 -12.50 7.85
C GLY A 135 -7.39 -13.50 8.68
N SER A 136 -7.51 -14.76 8.33
CA SER A 136 -6.81 -15.89 8.97
C SER A 136 -6.04 -16.68 7.92
N GLY A 137 -4.74 -16.91 8.18
CA GLY A 137 -3.88 -17.68 7.29
C GLY A 137 -4.40 -19.10 7.05
N ASP A 138 -4.87 -19.77 8.08
CA ASP A 138 -5.37 -21.13 7.96
C ASP A 138 -6.60 -21.23 7.04
N LEU A 139 -7.51 -20.27 7.15
CA LEU A 139 -8.73 -20.25 6.33
C LEU A 139 -8.43 -19.85 4.88
N ASP A 140 -7.64 -18.80 4.70
CA ASP A 140 -7.31 -18.28 3.38
C ASP A 140 -6.44 -19.25 2.57
N HIS A 141 -5.35 -19.74 3.17
CA HIS A 141 -4.44 -20.66 2.50
C HIS A 141 -5.08 -22.04 2.24
N GLY A 142 -6.08 -22.40 3.02
CA GLY A 142 -6.87 -23.61 2.78
C GLY A 142 -7.80 -23.50 1.57
N ALA A 143 -8.29 -22.29 1.26
CA ALA A 143 -9.21 -22.04 0.14
C ALA A 143 -8.49 -21.59 -1.14
N TRP A 144 -7.54 -20.65 -1.01
CA TRP A 144 -6.69 -20.12 -2.09
C TRP A 144 -7.49 -19.67 -3.32
N ILE A 145 -8.44 -18.76 -3.12
CA ILE A 145 -9.38 -18.26 -4.13
C ILE A 145 -9.22 -16.75 -4.36
N PRO A 146 -9.69 -16.20 -5.51
CA PRO A 146 -9.72 -14.75 -5.71
C PRO A 146 -10.52 -14.02 -4.62
N PRO A 147 -10.13 -12.79 -4.24
CA PRO A 147 -10.76 -12.07 -3.14
C PRO A 147 -12.25 -11.78 -3.33
N GLU A 148 -12.70 -11.66 -4.57
CA GLU A 148 -14.11 -11.46 -4.92
C GLU A 148 -15.01 -12.69 -4.63
N TYR A 149 -14.39 -13.86 -4.46
CA TYR A 149 -15.11 -15.13 -4.24
C TYR A 149 -14.89 -15.70 -2.84
N MET A 150 -14.32 -14.92 -1.91
CA MET A 150 -14.13 -15.36 -0.52
C MET A 150 -15.47 -15.77 0.09
N ASN A 151 -15.52 -17.01 0.59
CA ASN A 151 -16.70 -17.61 1.23
C ASN A 151 -16.39 -18.17 2.63
N TYR A 152 -15.29 -17.74 3.21
CA TYR A 152 -14.82 -18.08 4.57
C TYR A 152 -14.74 -16.82 5.44
N ALA A 153 -14.70 -17.04 6.77
CA ALA A 153 -14.57 -15.95 7.72
C ALA A 153 -13.19 -15.27 7.64
N TYR A 154 -13.17 -13.97 7.81
CA TYR A 154 -11.95 -13.17 7.91
C TYR A 154 -11.96 -12.37 9.24
N PRO A 155 -11.58 -13.05 10.34
CA PRO A 155 -11.61 -12.46 11.69
C PRO A 155 -10.65 -11.28 11.81
N SER A 156 -11.01 -10.36 12.72
CA SER A 156 -10.26 -9.14 12.99
C SER A 156 -9.46 -9.28 14.29
N PHE A 157 -8.17 -8.90 14.25
CA PHE A 157 -7.26 -8.97 15.39
C PHE A 157 -6.75 -7.57 15.74
N LYS A 158 -6.60 -7.30 17.05
CA LYS A 158 -6.16 -6.00 17.54
C LYS A 158 -5.03 -6.12 18.55
N ILE A 159 -4.33 -5.02 18.72
CA ILE A 159 -3.47 -4.74 19.87
C ILE A 159 -4.14 -3.68 20.75
N ASP A 160 -3.86 -3.76 22.04
CA ASP A 160 -4.32 -2.80 23.06
C ASP A 160 -3.38 -2.84 24.28
N SER A 161 -3.74 -2.14 25.34
CA SER A 161 -2.94 -2.10 26.58
C SER A 161 -2.74 -3.46 27.25
N ALA A 162 -3.61 -4.44 27.01
CA ALA A 162 -3.52 -5.79 27.56
C ALA A 162 -2.75 -6.75 26.66
N ASN A 163 -2.76 -6.49 25.36
CA ASN A 163 -2.08 -7.26 24.32
C ASN A 163 -1.29 -6.29 23.44
N PRO A 164 -0.11 -5.84 23.88
CA PRO A 164 0.68 -4.85 23.18
C PRO A 164 1.32 -5.39 21.90
N GLY A 165 1.76 -4.47 21.02
CA GLY A 165 2.46 -4.75 19.76
C GLY A 165 3.17 -3.50 19.30
N SER A 166 4.31 -3.20 19.94
CA SER A 166 5.06 -1.95 19.73
C SER A 166 5.52 -1.78 18.30
N GLU A 167 5.95 -2.86 17.65
CA GLU A 167 6.48 -2.82 16.29
C GLU A 167 5.41 -2.43 15.26
N VAL A 168 4.25 -3.06 15.30
CA VAL A 168 3.16 -2.77 14.35
C VAL A 168 2.54 -1.39 14.61
N ALA A 169 2.43 -0.99 15.87
CA ALA A 169 1.94 0.34 16.23
C ALA A 169 2.92 1.43 15.77
N ALA A 170 4.22 1.28 16.04
CA ALA A 170 5.24 2.24 15.63
C ALA A 170 5.33 2.37 14.11
N GLU A 171 5.27 1.27 13.37
CA GLU A 171 5.30 1.30 11.90
C GLU A 171 4.03 1.95 11.32
N THR A 172 2.85 1.65 11.90
CA THR A 172 1.61 2.32 11.51
C THR A 172 1.68 3.82 11.78
N ALA A 173 2.21 4.24 12.93
CA ALA A 173 2.42 5.65 13.25
C ALA A 173 3.38 6.31 12.25
N SER A 174 4.49 5.64 11.88
CA SER A 174 5.46 6.13 10.90
C SER A 174 4.82 6.38 9.54
N SER A 175 3.98 5.46 9.07
CA SER A 175 3.29 5.60 7.78
C SER A 175 2.31 6.79 7.76
N LEU A 176 1.55 6.97 8.84
CA LEU A 176 0.62 8.10 8.98
C LEU A 176 1.39 9.44 9.10
N ALA A 177 2.52 9.47 9.80
CA ALA A 177 3.37 10.65 9.90
C ALA A 177 3.98 11.02 8.54
N ALA A 178 4.52 10.07 7.79
CA ALA A 178 5.03 10.29 6.44
C ALA A 178 3.93 10.78 5.49
N ALA A 179 2.77 10.16 5.53
CA ALA A 179 1.61 10.58 4.74
C ALA A 179 1.14 12.00 5.13
N SER A 180 1.20 12.38 6.42
CA SER A 180 0.84 13.74 6.82
C SER A 180 1.73 14.80 6.17
N ILE A 181 3.02 14.52 5.98
CA ILE A 181 3.94 15.39 5.27
C ILE A 181 3.58 15.45 3.78
N LEU A 182 3.32 14.31 3.15
CA LEU A 182 2.96 14.23 1.74
C LEU A 182 1.68 15.02 1.41
N PHE A 183 0.68 14.97 2.30
CA PHE A 183 -0.61 15.63 2.08
C PHE A 183 -0.66 17.08 2.56
N LYS A 184 0.43 17.62 3.13
CA LYS A 184 0.43 18.92 3.79
C LYS A 184 -0.08 20.06 2.90
N GLU A 185 0.35 20.10 1.65
CA GLU A 185 -0.04 21.12 0.67
C GLU A 185 -1.27 20.71 -0.15
N GLU A 186 -1.53 19.41 -0.28
CA GLU A 186 -2.63 18.89 -1.10
C GLU A 186 -3.97 18.88 -0.35
N ASP A 187 -3.96 18.52 0.94
CA ASP A 187 -5.11 18.48 1.84
C ASP A 187 -4.66 18.67 3.29
N SER A 188 -4.58 19.91 3.73
CA SER A 188 -4.10 20.26 5.07
C SER A 188 -4.97 19.72 6.20
N ALA A 189 -6.28 19.56 5.98
CA ALA A 189 -7.18 18.98 6.97
C ALA A 189 -6.93 17.48 7.13
N TYR A 190 -6.74 16.77 6.04
CA TYR A 190 -6.37 15.36 6.05
C TYR A 190 -4.98 15.15 6.65
N SER A 191 -4.00 15.97 6.30
CA SER A 191 -2.66 15.97 6.89
C SER A 191 -2.72 16.11 8.42
N ALA A 192 -3.50 17.06 8.95
CA ALA A 192 -3.67 17.23 10.39
C ALA A 192 -4.33 16.00 11.06
N SER A 193 -5.31 15.38 10.40
CA SER A 193 -5.94 14.15 10.88
C SER A 193 -4.93 12.99 10.95
N LEU A 194 -4.14 12.80 9.89
CA LEU A 194 -3.11 11.77 9.84
C LEU A 194 -2.08 11.96 10.97
N LEU A 195 -1.60 13.18 11.18
CA LEU A 195 -0.63 13.49 12.24
C LEU A 195 -1.20 13.21 13.63
N LYS A 196 -2.47 13.55 13.87
CA LYS A 196 -3.15 13.24 15.13
C LYS A 196 -3.15 11.74 15.40
N HIS A 197 -3.60 10.92 14.45
CA HIS A 197 -3.59 9.47 14.59
C HIS A 197 -2.17 8.91 14.75
N ALA A 198 -1.19 9.45 14.02
CA ALA A 198 0.21 9.04 14.15
C ALA A 198 0.74 9.24 15.58
N ILE A 199 0.47 10.40 16.20
CA ILE A 199 0.89 10.70 17.57
C ILE A 199 0.22 9.74 18.56
N GLU A 200 -1.10 9.56 18.47
CA GLU A 200 -1.86 8.69 19.39
C GLU A 200 -1.43 7.22 19.29
N ILE A 201 -1.14 6.72 18.08
CA ILE A 201 -0.64 5.35 17.86
C ILE A 201 0.81 5.20 18.32
N TYR A 202 1.65 6.23 18.12
CA TYR A 202 3.00 6.24 18.66
C TYR A 202 3.00 6.19 20.20
N ASP A 203 2.11 6.96 20.85
CA ASP A 203 1.93 6.92 22.30
C ASP A 203 1.50 5.52 22.78
N LEU A 204 0.64 4.83 22.02
CA LEU A 204 0.28 3.43 22.30
C LEU A 204 1.51 2.53 22.26
N ALA A 205 2.36 2.65 21.23
CA ALA A 205 3.58 1.86 21.07
C ALA A 205 4.60 2.11 22.17
N ASP A 206 4.80 3.36 22.59
CA ASP A 206 5.78 3.73 23.61
C ASP A 206 5.32 3.41 25.03
N LYS A 207 4.04 3.58 25.29
CA LYS A 207 3.46 3.37 26.62
C LYS A 207 3.27 1.89 26.97
N TYR A 208 2.86 1.07 26.02
CA TYR A 208 2.56 -0.35 26.22
C TYR A 208 3.52 -1.20 25.37
N ARG A 209 4.74 -1.36 25.87
CA ARG A 209 5.80 -2.09 25.18
C ARG A 209 5.62 -3.60 25.34
N GLY A 210 5.70 -4.33 24.20
CA GLY A 210 5.60 -5.77 24.14
C GLY A 210 5.85 -6.30 22.74
#